data_d46f1ecb87dc8ce6ff0080bfb6beb59a
#
_entry.id   d46f1ecb87dc8ce6ff0080bfb6beb59a
#
_cell.length_a   1.000
_cell.length_b   1.000
_cell.length_c   1.000
_cell.angle_alpha   90.00
_cell.angle_beta   90.00
_cell.angle_gamma   90.00
#
_symmetry.space_group_name_H-M   'P 1'
#
loop_
_entity.id
_entity.type
_entity.pdbx_description
1 polymer ?
#
loop_
_entity_poly.entity_id
_entity_poly.type
_entity_poly.pdbx_seq_one_letter_code
_entity_poly.pdbx_strand_id
1 'polypeptide(L)'
;MKREDFFGRFQKLLENVKERYDLENVHDALIVWFAENKLGLDPEDTKERVVADREAEGVDAILLDKRNYRLFFVTAKTAGSFTVSQRNLQENNVKSFASGVRFLIKGEYKGKITPELENLLEEYHELDKTGDYKTLLLILTLRKQPKSTKFIDEVTKELWTEYLIFDFDQLFRFYEEHYLTMKAAPPEKISFEVITDLLKKDTPIKSRVFTCKGKELARIYNDYRERIFQENVRYSLGMRSKGINMQILETARSHSRSQDFWYFNNGITIVCKKINETTVGKVINLKNAQIINGAQTTYALYEAYQDGTLRDNVEVIIKAIESN
;
A
#
# COMPACT_ATOMS: atom_id res chain seq x y z
N MET A 1 -6.90 15.38 -11.85
CA MET A 1 -5.71 16.26 -12.16
C MET A 1 -5.25 16.02 -13.59
N LYS A 2 -4.68 17.03 -14.32
CA LYS A 2 -4.08 16.79 -15.62
C LYS A 2 -2.75 16.03 -15.48
N ARG A 3 -2.41 15.19 -16.45
CA ARG A 3 -1.16 14.39 -16.43
C ARG A 3 0.13 15.23 -16.36
N GLU A 4 0.13 16.39 -17.01
CA GLU A 4 1.25 17.33 -16.98
C GLU A 4 1.41 17.97 -15.59
N ASP A 5 0.30 18.35 -14.95
CA ASP A 5 0.30 18.88 -13.57
C ASP A 5 0.80 17.83 -12.58
N PHE A 6 0.40 16.56 -12.76
CA PHE A 6 0.92 15.44 -11.99
C PHE A 6 2.44 15.34 -12.15
N PHE A 7 2.93 15.32 -13.38
CA PHE A 7 4.35 15.18 -13.64
C PHE A 7 5.17 16.24 -12.91
N GLY A 8 4.80 17.53 -13.02
CA GLY A 8 5.49 18.61 -12.33
C GLY A 8 5.45 18.51 -10.81
N ARG A 9 4.28 18.17 -10.24
CA ARG A 9 4.13 17.98 -8.78
C ARG A 9 4.89 16.76 -8.29
N PHE A 10 4.87 15.69 -9.06
CA PHE A 10 5.53 14.46 -8.68
C PHE A 10 7.05 14.55 -8.75
N GLN A 11 7.60 15.24 -9.74
CA GLN A 11 9.03 15.57 -9.79
C GLN A 11 9.47 16.36 -8.55
N LYS A 12 8.72 17.43 -8.20
CA LYS A 12 9.01 18.21 -7.00
C LYS A 12 8.91 17.38 -5.72
N LEU A 13 7.96 16.46 -5.66
CA LEU A 13 7.84 15.52 -4.55
C LEU A 13 9.07 14.61 -4.45
N LEU A 14 9.55 14.07 -5.57
CA LEU A 14 10.74 13.22 -5.58
C LEU A 14 12.01 13.99 -5.22
N GLU A 15 12.16 15.25 -5.64
CA GLU A 15 13.27 16.10 -5.18
C GLU A 15 13.22 16.31 -3.65
N ASN A 16 12.05 16.55 -3.07
CA ASN A 16 11.90 16.66 -1.62
C ASN A 16 12.22 15.33 -0.89
N VAL A 17 11.87 14.19 -1.47
CA VAL A 17 12.24 12.87 -0.93
C VAL A 17 13.74 12.66 -1.00
N LYS A 18 14.35 13.02 -2.13
CA LYS A 18 15.80 12.98 -2.33
C LYS A 18 16.54 13.76 -1.26
N GLU A 19 16.14 15.02 -1.03
CA GLU A 19 16.74 15.90 -0.01
C GLU A 19 16.52 15.36 1.41
N ARG A 20 15.30 14.87 1.73
CA ARG A 20 14.95 14.35 3.05
C ARG A 20 15.80 13.18 3.47
N TYR A 21 16.04 12.25 2.57
CA TYR A 21 16.77 11.00 2.84
C TYR A 21 18.21 11.02 2.34
N ASP A 22 18.71 12.18 1.89
CA ASP A 22 20.08 12.35 1.39
C ASP A 22 20.45 11.29 0.34
N LEU A 23 19.61 11.19 -0.71
CA LEU A 23 19.77 10.22 -1.80
C LEU A 23 20.59 10.83 -2.93
N GLU A 24 21.31 9.98 -3.68
CA GLU A 24 22.18 10.44 -4.77
C GLU A 24 21.40 11.05 -5.94
N ASN A 25 20.27 10.45 -6.29
CA ASN A 25 19.54 10.83 -7.48
C ASN A 25 18.00 10.66 -7.32
N VAL A 26 17.25 11.13 -8.32
CA VAL A 26 15.78 11.07 -8.32
C VAL A 26 15.24 9.68 -8.60
N HIS A 27 16.04 8.77 -9.16
CA HIS A 27 15.64 7.37 -9.36
C HIS A 27 15.51 6.67 -8.02
N ASP A 28 16.48 6.89 -7.13
CA ASP A 28 16.49 6.37 -5.76
C ASP A 28 15.31 6.94 -4.96
N ALA A 29 15.03 8.24 -5.13
CA ALA A 29 13.87 8.87 -4.51
C ALA A 29 12.54 8.26 -4.97
N LEU A 30 12.43 7.84 -6.22
CA LEU A 30 11.25 7.12 -6.73
C LEU A 30 11.11 5.76 -6.06
N ILE A 31 12.21 5.03 -5.84
CA ILE A 31 12.22 3.74 -5.15
C ILE A 31 11.78 3.92 -3.69
N VAL A 32 12.42 4.83 -2.95
CA VAL A 32 12.11 5.09 -1.53
C VAL A 32 10.66 5.57 -1.38
N TRP A 33 10.20 6.51 -2.21
CA TRP A 33 8.81 6.96 -2.17
C TRP A 33 7.81 5.84 -2.46
N PHE A 34 8.09 5.01 -3.47
CA PHE A 34 7.20 3.90 -3.83
C PHE A 34 7.18 2.82 -2.74
N ALA A 35 8.33 2.48 -2.19
CA ALA A 35 8.46 1.52 -1.10
C ALA A 35 7.68 1.97 0.14
N GLU A 36 7.84 3.23 0.56
CA GLU A 36 7.10 3.81 1.68
C GLU A 36 5.59 3.81 1.43
N ASN A 37 5.15 4.39 0.31
CA ASN A 37 3.74 4.71 0.09
C ASN A 37 2.93 3.58 -0.56
N LYS A 38 3.56 2.65 -1.28
CA LYS A 38 2.89 1.53 -1.96
C LYS A 38 3.15 0.18 -1.32
N LEU A 39 4.38 -0.07 -0.87
CA LEU A 39 4.74 -1.35 -0.24
C LEU A 39 4.66 -1.26 1.29
N GLY A 40 4.71 -0.06 1.87
CA GLY A 40 4.70 0.21 3.30
C GLY A 40 5.99 -0.23 3.99
N LEU A 41 7.08 -0.15 3.29
CA LEU A 41 8.40 -0.39 3.84
C LEU A 41 8.92 0.85 4.54
N ASP A 42 9.82 0.66 5.50
CA ASP A 42 10.50 1.76 6.15
C ASP A 42 11.43 2.47 5.15
N PRO A 43 11.37 3.81 5.05
CA PRO A 43 12.17 4.54 4.06
C PRO A 43 13.68 4.53 4.37
N GLU A 44 14.09 4.50 5.65
CA GLU A 44 15.52 4.40 6.01
C GLU A 44 16.06 3.02 5.67
N ASP A 45 15.35 1.95 6.03
CA ASP A 45 15.71 0.58 5.61
C ASP A 45 15.75 0.46 4.08
N THR A 46 14.84 1.13 3.38
CA THR A 46 14.80 1.13 1.91
C THR A 46 16.02 1.85 1.33
N LYS A 47 16.42 2.99 1.91
CA LYS A 47 17.59 3.74 1.49
C LYS A 47 18.87 2.87 1.54
N GLU A 48 19.06 2.12 2.62
CA GLU A 48 20.21 1.22 2.79
C GLU A 48 20.26 0.07 1.77
N ARG A 49 19.13 -0.19 1.09
CA ARG A 49 18.97 -1.25 0.09
C ARG A 49 19.01 -0.76 -1.36
N VAL A 50 19.22 0.54 -1.57
CA VAL A 50 19.49 1.13 -2.87
C VAL A 50 20.96 0.90 -3.20
N VAL A 51 21.24 0.41 -4.40
CA VAL A 51 22.57 0.06 -4.86
C VAL A 51 23.00 0.90 -6.05
N ALA A 52 24.28 1.17 -6.17
CA ALA A 52 24.79 1.92 -7.31
C ALA A 52 24.66 1.09 -8.61
N ASP A 53 24.15 1.71 -9.67
CA ASP A 53 23.84 1.09 -10.98
C ASP A 53 25.04 0.30 -11.58
N ARG A 54 26.27 0.77 -11.34
CA ARG A 54 27.50 0.13 -11.85
C ARG A 54 27.77 -1.24 -11.25
N GLU A 55 27.26 -1.49 -10.05
CA GLU A 55 27.57 -2.69 -9.27
C GLU A 55 26.57 -3.81 -9.57
N ALA A 56 25.33 -3.45 -9.87
CA ALA A 56 24.20 -4.37 -9.96
C ALA A 56 23.66 -4.57 -11.41
N GLU A 57 24.42 -4.18 -12.43
CA GLU A 57 24.07 -4.38 -13.84
C GLU A 57 22.62 -3.96 -14.20
N GLY A 58 22.17 -2.79 -13.70
CA GLY A 58 20.82 -2.23 -13.96
C GLY A 58 19.77 -2.61 -12.92
N VAL A 59 20.16 -3.24 -11.81
CA VAL A 59 19.36 -3.36 -10.60
C VAL A 59 19.68 -2.18 -9.68
N ASP A 60 18.68 -1.36 -9.38
CA ASP A 60 18.85 -0.14 -8.59
C ASP A 60 18.55 -0.35 -7.08
N ALA A 61 17.86 -1.44 -6.70
CA ALA A 61 17.64 -1.81 -5.30
C ALA A 61 17.23 -3.29 -5.13
N ILE A 62 17.49 -3.83 -3.91
CA ILE A 62 16.99 -5.15 -3.46
C ILE A 62 16.16 -4.92 -2.21
N LEU A 63 14.82 -4.96 -2.32
CA LEU A 63 13.91 -4.69 -1.22
C LEU A 63 13.35 -5.96 -0.60
N LEU A 64 13.13 -5.90 0.70
CA LEU A 64 12.64 -7.01 1.50
C LEU A 64 11.35 -6.64 2.23
N ASP A 65 10.25 -7.27 1.84
CA ASP A 65 8.95 -7.17 2.52
C ASP A 65 8.73 -8.43 3.37
N LYS A 66 9.33 -8.43 4.56
CA LYS A 66 9.22 -9.55 5.54
C LYS A 66 7.78 -9.84 5.96
N ARG A 67 6.89 -8.84 5.91
CA ARG A 67 5.49 -8.98 6.34
C ARG A 67 4.64 -9.74 5.34
N ASN A 68 4.91 -9.55 4.05
CA ASN A 68 4.17 -10.18 2.97
C ASN A 68 4.97 -11.28 2.28
N TYR A 69 6.11 -11.67 2.84
CA TYR A 69 7.00 -12.70 2.30
C TYR A 69 7.37 -12.45 0.85
N ARG A 70 7.93 -11.23 0.57
CA ARG A 70 8.32 -10.83 -0.78
C ARG A 70 9.71 -10.26 -0.81
N LEU A 71 10.42 -10.60 -1.87
CA LEU A 71 11.73 -10.11 -2.24
C LEU A 71 11.59 -9.37 -3.57
N PHE A 72 12.10 -8.15 -3.66
CA PHE A 72 12.02 -7.35 -4.88
C PHE A 72 13.41 -7.00 -5.38
N PHE A 73 13.70 -7.34 -6.64
CA PHE A 73 14.72 -6.67 -7.41
C PHE A 73 14.05 -5.49 -8.11
N VAL A 74 14.61 -4.31 -7.96
CA VAL A 74 13.97 -3.06 -8.42
C VAL A 74 14.86 -2.31 -9.39
N THR A 75 14.29 -1.78 -10.45
CA THR A 75 14.89 -0.71 -11.27
C THR A 75 13.95 0.47 -11.38
N ALA A 76 14.49 1.70 -11.35
CA ALA A 76 13.75 2.93 -11.48
C ALA A 76 14.29 3.80 -12.61
N LYS A 77 13.41 4.31 -13.47
CA LYS A 77 13.81 5.21 -14.58
C LYS A 77 12.86 6.40 -14.64
N THR A 78 13.35 7.57 -14.28
CA THR A 78 12.60 8.82 -14.33
C THR A 78 12.63 9.45 -15.74
N ALA A 79 11.99 10.59 -15.90
CA ALA A 79 11.95 11.35 -17.13
C ALA A 79 12.29 12.82 -16.82
N GLY A 80 13.17 13.43 -17.60
CA GLY A 80 13.59 14.81 -17.39
C GLY A 80 12.54 15.87 -17.83
N SER A 81 11.48 15.47 -18.55
CA SER A 81 10.38 16.35 -18.93
C SER A 81 9.09 15.56 -19.18
N PHE A 82 7.94 16.25 -19.16
CA PHE A 82 6.65 15.63 -19.47
C PHE A 82 6.65 15.02 -20.88
N THR A 83 7.22 15.68 -21.88
CA THR A 83 7.32 15.13 -23.24
C THR A 83 8.10 13.80 -23.28
N VAL A 84 9.15 13.68 -22.48
CA VAL A 84 9.94 12.44 -22.36
C VAL A 84 9.15 11.37 -21.62
N SER A 85 8.34 11.74 -20.63
CA SER A 85 7.48 10.79 -19.89
C SER A 85 6.41 10.15 -20.79
N GLN A 86 6.01 10.80 -21.87
CA GLN A 86 5.06 10.26 -22.84
C GLN A 86 5.68 9.25 -23.83
N ARG A 87 6.99 9.05 -23.77
CA ARG A 87 7.70 8.04 -24.58
C ARG A 87 7.78 6.72 -23.83
N ASN A 88 7.82 5.62 -24.56
CA ASN A 88 7.99 4.30 -23.97
C ASN A 88 9.35 4.18 -23.27
N LEU A 89 9.39 3.39 -22.20
CA LEU A 89 10.64 2.92 -21.61
C LEU A 89 11.42 2.14 -22.69
N GLN A 90 12.71 2.40 -22.77
CA GLN A 90 13.57 1.75 -23.78
C GLN A 90 13.72 0.26 -23.44
N GLU A 91 13.65 -0.60 -24.44
CA GLU A 91 13.79 -2.05 -24.27
C GLU A 91 15.16 -2.44 -23.67
N ASN A 92 16.20 -1.66 -23.98
CA ASN A 92 17.52 -1.88 -23.40
C ASN A 92 17.53 -1.74 -21.86
N ASN A 93 16.73 -0.84 -21.30
CA ASN A 93 16.62 -0.72 -19.84
C ASN A 93 16.03 -1.99 -19.24
N VAL A 94 14.98 -2.54 -19.88
CA VAL A 94 14.35 -3.80 -19.45
C VAL A 94 15.31 -4.97 -19.58
N LYS A 95 16.07 -5.02 -20.69
CA LYS A 95 17.07 -6.08 -20.93
C LYS A 95 18.22 -6.02 -19.92
N SER A 96 18.79 -4.83 -19.69
CA SER A 96 19.86 -4.65 -18.70
C SER A 96 19.39 -5.08 -17.32
N PHE A 97 18.24 -4.60 -16.88
CA PHE A 97 17.66 -5.00 -15.59
C PHE A 97 17.44 -6.50 -15.46
N ALA A 98 16.78 -7.14 -16.43
CA ALA A 98 16.52 -8.57 -16.38
C ALA A 98 17.81 -9.41 -16.43
N SER A 99 18.83 -8.96 -17.20
CA SER A 99 20.15 -9.59 -17.21
C SER A 99 20.87 -9.46 -15.88
N GLY A 100 20.81 -8.27 -15.25
CA GLY A 100 21.37 -8.03 -13.92
C GLY A 100 20.70 -8.91 -12.86
N VAL A 101 19.37 -9.00 -12.85
CA VAL A 101 18.67 -9.90 -11.92
C VAL A 101 19.11 -11.35 -12.13
N ARG A 102 19.19 -11.82 -13.37
CA ARG A 102 19.67 -13.18 -13.67
C ARG A 102 21.08 -13.40 -13.17
N PHE A 103 22.00 -12.46 -13.40
CA PHE A 103 23.37 -12.49 -12.94
C PHE A 103 23.47 -12.59 -11.40
N LEU A 104 22.68 -11.78 -10.69
CA LEU A 104 22.66 -11.76 -9.24
C LEU A 104 22.04 -13.04 -8.64
N ILE A 105 20.89 -13.48 -9.12
CA ILE A 105 20.22 -14.69 -8.60
C ILE A 105 21.05 -15.96 -8.85
N LYS A 106 21.73 -16.05 -9.99
CA LYS A 106 22.57 -17.22 -10.30
C LYS A 106 23.93 -17.24 -9.58
N GLY A 107 24.24 -16.18 -8.83
CA GLY A 107 25.50 -16.10 -8.08
C GLY A 107 26.73 -15.86 -8.97
N GLU A 108 26.54 -15.39 -10.21
CA GLU A 108 27.64 -15.11 -11.16
C GLU A 108 28.43 -13.84 -10.79
N TYR A 109 28.02 -13.15 -9.73
CA TYR A 109 28.57 -11.88 -9.22
C TYR A 109 29.81 -12.03 -8.34
N LYS A 110 30.13 -13.21 -7.84
CA LYS A 110 31.17 -13.42 -6.83
C LYS A 110 32.48 -12.74 -7.20
N GLY A 111 32.93 -11.84 -6.31
CA GLY A 111 34.16 -11.05 -6.49
C GLY A 111 34.04 -9.91 -7.54
N LYS A 112 32.83 -9.55 -7.98
CA LYS A 112 32.58 -8.49 -8.99
C LYS A 112 31.72 -7.35 -8.48
N ILE A 113 31.22 -7.43 -7.26
CA ILE A 113 30.32 -6.47 -6.64
C ILE A 113 30.90 -5.98 -5.31
N THR A 114 30.31 -4.92 -4.73
CA THR A 114 30.75 -4.41 -3.43
C THR A 114 30.32 -5.33 -2.28
N PRO A 115 31.02 -5.25 -1.13
CA PRO A 115 30.64 -6.02 0.06
C PRO A 115 29.21 -5.72 0.55
N GLU A 116 28.75 -4.48 0.42
CA GLU A 116 27.40 -4.05 0.80
C GLU A 116 26.35 -4.79 -0.04
N LEU A 117 26.53 -4.84 -1.35
CA LEU A 117 25.63 -5.57 -2.24
C LEU A 117 25.72 -7.08 -2.01
N GLU A 118 26.92 -7.61 -1.73
CA GLU A 118 27.10 -9.02 -1.42
C GLU A 118 26.32 -9.43 -0.16
N ASN A 119 26.37 -8.63 0.90
CA ASN A 119 25.58 -8.86 2.12
C ASN A 119 24.05 -8.86 1.86
N LEU A 120 23.56 -7.95 1.02
CA LEU A 120 22.13 -7.92 0.64
C LEU A 120 21.72 -9.19 -0.14
N LEU A 121 22.60 -9.69 -0.99
CA LEU A 121 22.35 -10.92 -1.74
C LEU A 121 22.45 -12.17 -0.88
N GLU A 122 23.33 -12.20 0.12
CA GLU A 122 23.37 -13.29 1.10
C GLU A 122 22.05 -13.35 1.88
N GLU A 123 21.56 -12.21 2.40
CA GLU A 123 20.24 -12.13 3.04
C GLU A 123 19.13 -12.61 2.09
N TYR A 124 19.16 -12.17 0.83
CA TYR A 124 18.21 -12.63 -0.19
C TYR A 124 18.24 -14.15 -0.35
N HIS A 125 19.41 -14.73 -0.57
CA HIS A 125 19.54 -16.17 -0.80
C HIS A 125 19.17 -17.03 0.41
N GLU A 126 19.42 -16.54 1.62
CA GLU A 126 18.99 -17.24 2.84
C GLU A 126 17.46 -17.28 2.94
N LEU A 127 16.79 -16.18 2.65
CA LEU A 127 15.33 -16.10 2.69
C LEU A 127 14.67 -16.88 1.55
N ASP A 128 15.23 -16.82 0.34
CA ASP A 128 14.72 -17.55 -0.83
C ASP A 128 14.80 -19.08 -0.62
N LYS A 129 15.85 -19.57 0.05
CA LYS A 129 15.99 -21.00 0.42
C LYS A 129 14.88 -21.52 1.33
N THR A 130 14.23 -20.67 2.10
CA THR A 130 13.11 -21.10 2.96
C THR A 130 11.89 -21.56 2.15
N GLY A 131 11.77 -21.09 0.90
CA GLY A 131 10.62 -21.35 0.03
C GLY A 131 9.36 -20.56 0.41
N ASP A 132 9.42 -19.74 1.47
CA ASP A 132 8.28 -18.93 1.95
C ASP A 132 8.16 -17.61 1.18
N TYR A 133 9.29 -17.12 0.64
CA TYR A 133 9.35 -15.82 -0.02
C TYR A 133 9.12 -15.93 -1.52
N LYS A 134 8.36 -14.96 -2.04
CA LYS A 134 8.15 -14.81 -3.50
C LYS A 134 9.05 -13.71 -4.04
N THR A 135 9.91 -14.08 -4.98
CA THR A 135 10.77 -13.11 -5.69
C THR A 135 9.98 -12.43 -6.80
N LEU A 136 10.09 -11.10 -6.87
CA LEU A 136 9.41 -10.24 -7.83
C LEU A 136 10.39 -9.24 -8.46
N LEU A 137 10.33 -9.08 -9.76
CA LEU A 137 11.07 -8.05 -10.50
C LEU A 137 10.15 -6.82 -10.62
N LEU A 138 10.62 -5.67 -10.14
CA LEU A 138 9.83 -4.44 -10.10
C LEU A 138 10.48 -3.35 -10.95
N ILE A 139 9.78 -2.90 -11.98
CA ILE A 139 10.17 -1.77 -12.82
C ILE A 139 9.30 -0.56 -12.45
N LEU A 140 9.94 0.50 -11.95
CA LEU A 140 9.33 1.79 -11.68
C LEU A 140 9.73 2.78 -12.77
N THR A 141 8.78 3.41 -13.45
CA THR A 141 9.17 4.36 -14.49
C THR A 141 8.19 5.53 -14.67
N LEU A 142 8.74 6.74 -14.79
CA LEU A 142 7.99 7.92 -15.24
C LEU A 142 7.87 7.98 -16.77
N ARG A 143 7.98 6.86 -17.45
CA ARG A 143 7.71 6.71 -18.89
C ARG A 143 6.54 5.75 -19.09
N LYS A 144 6.04 5.65 -20.31
CA LYS A 144 5.06 4.62 -20.67
C LYS A 144 5.70 3.22 -20.70
N GLN A 145 4.87 2.20 -20.64
CA GLN A 145 5.34 0.82 -20.70
C GLN A 145 6.27 0.58 -21.91
N PRO A 146 7.23 -0.34 -21.78
CA PRO A 146 8.08 -0.72 -22.90
C PRO A 146 7.21 -1.30 -24.04
N LYS A 147 7.65 -1.17 -25.28
CA LYS A 147 6.94 -1.76 -26.43
C LYS A 147 6.99 -3.29 -26.44
N SER A 148 8.01 -3.86 -25.83
CA SER A 148 8.20 -5.30 -25.72
C SER A 148 8.67 -5.68 -24.32
N THR A 149 8.08 -6.74 -23.77
CA THR A 149 8.47 -7.38 -22.50
C THR A 149 9.11 -8.74 -22.72
N LYS A 150 9.31 -9.14 -23.98
CA LYS A 150 9.72 -10.49 -24.36
C LYS A 150 10.93 -11.01 -23.59
N PHE A 151 11.94 -10.17 -23.41
CA PHE A 151 13.16 -10.56 -22.71
C PHE A 151 12.95 -10.79 -21.20
N ILE A 152 12.19 -9.92 -20.55
CA ILE A 152 11.89 -10.11 -19.11
C ILE A 152 10.94 -11.30 -18.91
N ASP A 153 10.04 -11.57 -19.86
CA ASP A 153 9.19 -12.77 -19.84
C ASP A 153 10.01 -14.07 -19.92
N GLU A 154 11.09 -14.05 -20.71
CA GLU A 154 12.01 -15.20 -20.83
C GLU A 154 12.79 -15.40 -19.52
N VAL A 155 13.35 -14.32 -18.95
CA VAL A 155 14.14 -14.38 -17.71
C VAL A 155 13.27 -14.78 -16.52
N THR A 156 12.06 -14.25 -16.39
CA THR A 156 11.17 -14.61 -15.28
C THR A 156 10.68 -16.05 -15.34
N LYS A 157 10.48 -16.61 -16.54
CA LYS A 157 10.22 -18.05 -16.71
C LYS A 157 11.42 -18.90 -16.32
N GLU A 158 12.63 -18.49 -16.71
CA GLU A 158 13.87 -19.20 -16.36
C GLU A 158 14.10 -19.23 -14.85
N LEU A 159 13.83 -18.11 -14.17
CA LEU A 159 14.07 -17.92 -12.73
C LEU A 159 12.87 -18.30 -11.85
N TRP A 160 11.74 -18.74 -12.42
CA TRP A 160 10.50 -19.04 -11.69
C TRP A 160 9.99 -17.87 -10.85
N THR A 161 10.15 -16.64 -11.39
CA THR A 161 9.76 -15.39 -10.75
C THR A 161 8.63 -14.71 -11.54
N GLU A 162 8.15 -13.58 -11.03
CA GLU A 162 7.19 -12.71 -11.70
C GLU A 162 7.74 -11.29 -11.79
N TYR A 163 7.17 -10.47 -12.69
CA TYR A 163 7.51 -9.05 -12.72
C TYR A 163 6.29 -8.15 -12.65
N LEU A 164 6.53 -6.92 -12.21
CA LEU A 164 5.55 -5.83 -12.14
C LEU A 164 6.17 -4.59 -12.77
N ILE A 165 5.40 -3.89 -13.60
CA ILE A 165 5.80 -2.61 -14.18
C ILE A 165 4.83 -1.55 -13.66
N PHE A 166 5.35 -0.56 -12.94
CA PHE A 166 4.62 0.64 -12.59
C PHE A 166 5.09 1.78 -13.50
N ASP A 167 4.37 1.96 -14.59
CA ASP A 167 4.60 2.99 -15.58
C ASP A 167 4.00 4.34 -15.17
N PHE A 168 4.16 5.35 -16.02
CA PHE A 168 3.62 6.69 -15.80
C PHE A 168 2.12 6.68 -15.47
N ASP A 169 1.31 5.93 -16.21
CA ASP A 169 -0.14 5.93 -16.04
C ASP A 169 -0.57 5.21 -14.75
N GLN A 170 0.16 4.19 -14.34
CA GLN A 170 -0.08 3.48 -13.07
C GLN A 170 0.38 4.31 -11.87
N LEU A 171 1.54 4.99 -11.96
CA LEU A 171 2.01 5.92 -10.93
C LEU A 171 1.07 7.13 -10.81
N PHE A 172 0.59 7.68 -11.94
CA PHE A 172 -0.40 8.76 -11.95
C PHE A 172 -1.69 8.35 -11.22
N ARG A 173 -2.26 7.18 -11.57
CA ARG A 173 -3.47 6.66 -10.89
C ARG A 173 -3.23 6.43 -9.41
N PHE A 174 -2.12 5.80 -9.04
CA PHE A 174 -1.78 5.58 -7.64
C PHE A 174 -1.63 6.90 -6.87
N TYR A 175 -0.97 7.90 -7.46
CA TYR A 175 -0.81 9.22 -6.85
C TYR A 175 -2.16 9.92 -6.65
N GLU A 176 -3.03 9.89 -7.66
CA GLU A 176 -4.33 10.58 -7.62
C GLU A 176 -5.33 9.88 -6.70
N GLU A 177 -5.49 8.58 -6.85
CA GLU A 177 -6.51 7.81 -6.14
C GLU A 177 -6.14 7.47 -4.69
N HIS A 178 -4.85 7.34 -4.40
CA HIS A 178 -4.38 6.92 -3.09
C HIS A 178 -3.55 7.99 -2.39
N TYR A 179 -2.42 8.39 -2.95
CA TYR A 179 -1.48 9.27 -2.26
C TYR A 179 -2.09 10.62 -1.87
N LEU A 180 -2.76 11.31 -2.82
CA LEU A 180 -3.42 12.58 -2.52
C LEU A 180 -4.59 12.41 -1.55
N THR A 181 -5.33 11.32 -1.68
CA THR A 181 -6.45 11.02 -0.79
C THR A 181 -5.97 10.75 0.63
N MET A 182 -4.84 10.07 0.79
CA MET A 182 -4.20 9.86 2.11
C MET A 182 -3.70 11.14 2.76
N LYS A 183 -3.21 12.10 1.97
CA LYS A 183 -2.72 13.39 2.48
C LYS A 183 -3.84 14.41 2.66
N ALA A 184 -5.08 14.11 2.23
CA ALA A 184 -6.21 14.98 2.45
C ALA A 184 -6.65 14.96 3.93
N ALA A 185 -7.18 16.08 4.43
CA ALA A 185 -7.65 16.16 5.81
C ALA A 185 -8.69 15.08 6.14
N PRO A 186 -8.73 14.59 7.39
CA PRO A 186 -9.74 13.65 7.85
C PRO A 186 -11.17 14.16 7.55
N PRO A 187 -12.15 13.25 7.45
CA PRO A 187 -13.55 13.66 7.34
C PRO A 187 -13.94 14.57 8.50
N GLU A 188 -14.53 15.74 8.20
CA GLU A 188 -14.99 16.66 9.24
C GLU A 188 -16.00 15.99 10.17
N LYS A 189 -16.88 15.16 9.60
CA LYS A 189 -17.91 14.42 10.35
C LYS A 189 -18.22 13.12 9.66
N ILE A 190 -18.26 12.03 10.44
CA ILE A 190 -18.92 10.77 10.06
C ILE A 190 -20.01 10.42 11.07
N SER A 191 -21.03 9.70 10.63
CA SER A 191 -22.21 9.38 11.43
C SER A 191 -22.52 7.90 11.35
N PHE A 192 -22.91 7.30 12.47
CA PHE A 192 -23.34 5.91 12.57
C PHE A 192 -24.72 5.83 13.20
N GLU A 193 -25.60 5.04 12.60
CA GLU A 193 -26.84 4.59 13.24
C GLU A 193 -26.51 3.43 14.19
N VAL A 194 -26.84 3.63 15.47
CA VAL A 194 -26.53 2.65 16.52
C VAL A 194 -27.62 1.59 16.58
N ILE A 195 -27.26 0.33 16.37
CA ILE A 195 -28.16 -0.80 16.57
C ILE A 195 -28.22 -1.11 18.06
N THR A 196 -27.05 -1.35 18.67
CA THR A 196 -26.93 -1.68 20.10
C THR A 196 -25.82 -0.86 20.73
N ASP A 197 -26.15 -0.17 21.81
CA ASP A 197 -25.19 0.49 22.70
C ASP A 197 -24.62 -0.55 23.65
N LEU A 198 -23.30 -0.78 23.58
CA LEU A 198 -22.65 -1.81 24.40
C LEU A 198 -21.98 -1.23 25.64
N LEU A 199 -21.27 -0.09 25.48
CA LEU A 199 -20.52 0.53 26.59
C LEU A 199 -20.37 2.04 26.39
N LYS A 200 -20.60 2.79 27.47
CA LYS A 200 -20.31 4.24 27.56
C LYS A 200 -19.32 4.48 28.68
N LYS A 201 -18.26 5.20 28.36
CA LYS A 201 -17.26 5.65 29.32
C LYS A 201 -16.91 7.11 29.05
N ASP A 202 -17.00 7.94 30.08
CA ASP A 202 -16.78 9.40 29.94
C ASP A 202 -15.48 9.87 30.60
N THR A 203 -14.89 9.05 31.49
CA THR A 203 -13.63 9.37 32.21
C THR A 203 -12.68 8.16 32.21
N PRO A 204 -11.36 8.31 32.14
CA PRO A 204 -10.61 9.57 31.88
C PRO A 204 -10.76 10.08 30.44
N ILE A 205 -11.19 9.22 29.51
CA ILE A 205 -11.34 9.54 28.07
C ILE A 205 -12.74 9.11 27.64
N LYS A 206 -13.46 10.03 26.99
CA LYS A 206 -14.79 9.72 26.47
C LYS A 206 -14.69 8.66 25.37
N SER A 207 -15.44 7.58 25.54
CA SER A 207 -15.50 6.50 24.56
C SER A 207 -16.88 5.87 24.48
N ARG A 208 -17.18 5.29 23.31
CA ARG A 208 -18.42 4.59 23.02
C ARG A 208 -18.12 3.29 22.31
N VAL A 209 -18.75 2.20 22.75
CA VAL A 209 -18.72 0.92 22.04
C VAL A 209 -20.16 0.59 21.65
N PHE A 210 -20.38 0.39 20.38
CA PHE A 210 -21.70 0.16 19.81
C PHE A 210 -21.61 -0.73 18.57
N THR A 211 -22.75 -1.23 18.10
CA THR A 211 -22.85 -1.93 16.81
C THR A 211 -23.55 -1.06 15.77
N CYS A 212 -23.11 -1.20 14.54
CA CYS A 212 -23.75 -0.61 13.36
C CYS A 212 -23.85 -1.63 12.23
N LYS A 213 -24.59 -1.32 11.16
CA LYS A 213 -24.63 -2.15 9.96
C LYS A 213 -23.30 -2.09 9.20
N GLY A 214 -22.85 -3.23 8.70
CA GLY A 214 -21.66 -3.30 7.86
C GLY A 214 -21.75 -2.41 6.61
N LYS A 215 -22.96 -2.23 6.06
CA LYS A 215 -23.23 -1.31 4.94
C LYS A 215 -22.90 0.15 5.26
N GLU A 216 -23.08 0.61 6.50
CA GLU A 216 -22.72 1.99 6.87
C GLU A 216 -21.20 2.20 6.81
N LEU A 217 -20.45 1.25 7.38
CA LEU A 217 -18.99 1.33 7.32
C LEU A 217 -18.48 1.28 5.88
N ALA A 218 -19.08 0.42 5.04
CA ALA A 218 -18.77 0.35 3.62
C ALA A 218 -19.05 1.68 2.88
N ARG A 219 -20.19 2.34 3.18
CA ARG A 219 -20.53 3.67 2.62
C ARG A 219 -19.54 4.74 3.08
N ILE A 220 -19.21 4.78 4.37
CA ILE A 220 -18.22 5.72 4.90
C ILE A 220 -16.90 5.56 4.17
N TYR A 221 -16.43 4.32 3.95
CA TYR A 221 -15.23 4.09 3.16
C TYR A 221 -15.41 4.48 1.69
N ASN A 222 -16.58 4.22 1.10
CA ASN A 222 -16.88 4.66 -0.27
C ASN A 222 -16.76 6.19 -0.43
N ASP A 223 -17.24 6.95 0.54
CA ASP A 223 -17.32 8.42 0.47
C ASP A 223 -15.96 9.09 0.79
N TYR A 224 -15.20 8.52 1.71
CA TYR A 224 -13.99 9.16 2.24
C TYR A 224 -12.69 8.44 1.87
N ARG A 225 -12.76 7.20 1.39
CA ARG A 225 -11.60 6.41 0.97
C ARG A 225 -10.51 6.39 2.04
N GLU A 226 -9.26 6.54 1.64
CA GLU A 226 -8.08 6.45 2.48
C GLU A 226 -7.99 7.57 3.55
N ARG A 227 -8.78 8.62 3.38
CA ARG A 227 -8.81 9.74 4.34
C ARG A 227 -9.20 9.33 5.76
N ILE A 228 -9.89 8.21 5.93
CA ILE A 228 -10.29 7.69 7.24
C ILE A 228 -9.22 6.81 7.91
N PHE A 229 -8.06 6.59 7.27
CA PHE A 229 -7.01 5.70 7.76
C PHE A 229 -5.67 6.38 8.05
N GLN A 230 -5.56 7.69 7.97
CA GLN A 230 -4.29 8.41 8.09
C GLN A 230 -3.49 8.08 9.36
N GLU A 231 -4.18 7.88 10.48
CA GLU A 231 -3.57 7.51 11.76
C GLU A 231 -3.54 6.00 12.00
N ASN A 232 -3.88 5.20 11.00
CA ASN A 232 -3.83 3.74 11.13
C ASN A 232 -2.40 3.25 10.97
N VAL A 233 -1.74 2.91 12.07
CA VAL A 233 -0.36 2.43 12.10
C VAL A 233 -0.14 1.21 11.18
N ARG A 234 -1.10 0.28 11.14
CA ARG A 234 -1.03 -0.90 10.26
C ARG A 234 -1.25 -0.56 8.80
N TYR A 235 -2.03 0.49 8.54
CA TYR A 235 -2.29 1.00 7.21
C TYR A 235 -1.08 1.74 6.63
N SER A 236 -0.46 2.63 7.42
CA SER A 236 0.77 3.34 7.06
C SER A 236 1.96 2.38 6.84
N LEU A 237 1.91 1.19 7.46
CA LEU A 237 2.90 0.13 7.29
C LEU A 237 2.64 -0.79 6.07
N GLY A 238 1.82 -0.36 5.10
CA GLY A 238 1.67 -1.03 3.79
C GLY A 238 0.82 -2.30 3.77
N MET A 239 -0.02 -2.54 4.76
CA MET A 239 -0.99 -3.65 4.74
C MET A 239 -2.12 -3.43 3.71
N ARG A 240 -1.87 -2.61 2.67
CA ARG A 240 -2.80 -2.27 1.61
C ARG A 240 -3.11 -3.37 0.64
N SER A 241 -2.24 -4.29 0.47
CA SER A 241 -2.40 -5.20 -0.64
C SER A 241 -2.25 -6.63 -0.24
N LYS A 242 -3.16 -7.36 -0.71
CA LYS A 242 -3.24 -8.81 -0.74
C LYS A 242 -3.71 -9.42 0.56
N GLY A 243 -4.90 -9.65 0.46
CA GLY A 243 -5.73 -10.42 1.28
C GLY A 243 -6.62 -9.45 2.05
N ILE A 244 -7.60 -8.86 1.37
CA ILE A 244 -8.92 -8.98 1.93
C ILE A 244 -8.90 -10.36 2.53
N ASN A 245 -8.92 -10.43 3.84
CA ASN A 245 -8.98 -11.74 4.47
C ASN A 245 -10.20 -12.42 3.85
N MET A 246 -9.95 -13.38 2.96
CA MET A 246 -11.02 -14.02 2.17
C MET A 246 -12.09 -14.58 3.09
N GLN A 247 -11.71 -15.00 4.30
CA GLN A 247 -12.65 -15.46 5.31
C GLN A 247 -13.60 -14.36 5.78
N ILE A 248 -13.11 -13.12 5.94
CA ILE A 248 -13.96 -11.97 6.31
C ILE A 248 -14.94 -11.69 5.18
N LEU A 249 -14.44 -11.65 3.94
CA LEU A 249 -15.24 -11.38 2.76
C LEU A 249 -16.30 -12.47 2.54
N GLU A 250 -15.92 -13.73 2.63
CA GLU A 250 -16.83 -14.88 2.50
C GLU A 250 -17.91 -14.86 3.60
N THR A 251 -17.55 -14.53 4.84
CA THR A 251 -18.51 -14.41 5.93
C THR A 251 -19.51 -13.29 5.66
N ALA A 252 -19.05 -12.11 5.19
CA ALA A 252 -19.91 -10.97 4.86
C ALA A 252 -20.90 -11.25 3.72
N ARG A 253 -20.53 -12.11 2.78
CA ARG A 253 -21.33 -12.53 1.61
C ARG A 253 -22.28 -13.71 1.88
N SER A 254 -21.98 -14.51 2.88
CA SER A 254 -22.66 -15.79 3.15
C SER A 254 -24.10 -15.58 3.64
N HIS A 255 -25.05 -16.30 3.06
CA HIS A 255 -26.45 -16.31 3.52
C HIS A 255 -26.60 -16.89 4.95
N SER A 256 -25.83 -17.92 5.27
CA SER A 256 -25.95 -18.67 6.53
C SER A 256 -25.02 -18.16 7.64
N ARG A 257 -23.89 -17.50 7.30
CA ARG A 257 -22.85 -17.12 8.25
C ARG A 257 -22.71 -15.60 8.45
N SER A 258 -23.41 -14.77 7.71
CA SER A 258 -23.30 -13.31 7.80
C SER A 258 -23.75 -12.75 9.16
N GLN A 259 -24.68 -13.43 9.86
CA GLN A 259 -25.07 -13.09 11.23
C GLN A 259 -23.95 -13.38 12.25
N ASP A 260 -23.02 -14.28 11.92
CA ASP A 260 -21.89 -14.62 12.77
C ASP A 260 -20.71 -13.65 12.61
N PHE A 261 -20.82 -12.70 11.68
CA PHE A 261 -19.77 -11.73 11.37
C PHE A 261 -19.32 -10.98 12.62
N TRP A 262 -20.23 -10.66 13.51
CA TRP A 262 -19.99 -9.99 14.77
C TRP A 262 -19.04 -10.78 15.69
N TYR A 263 -19.11 -12.12 15.70
CA TYR A 263 -18.29 -12.98 16.55
C TYR A 263 -16.86 -13.20 16.01
N PHE A 264 -16.71 -13.18 14.70
CA PHE A 264 -15.43 -13.51 14.06
C PHE A 264 -14.53 -12.30 13.75
N ASN A 265 -15.02 -11.09 14.06
CA ASN A 265 -14.28 -9.86 13.78
C ASN A 265 -14.04 -9.06 15.07
N ASN A 266 -12.79 -8.59 15.24
CA ASN A 266 -12.37 -7.80 16.40
C ASN A 266 -12.97 -6.38 16.44
N GLY A 267 -13.86 -6.05 15.50
CA GLY A 267 -14.45 -4.73 15.36
C GLY A 267 -13.48 -3.67 14.80
N ILE A 268 -13.97 -2.45 14.82
CA ILE A 268 -13.28 -1.26 14.29
C ILE A 268 -12.98 -0.31 15.44
N THR A 269 -11.73 0.15 15.55
CA THR A 269 -11.39 1.21 16.49
C THR A 269 -11.21 2.53 15.74
N ILE A 270 -11.93 3.56 16.17
CA ILE A 270 -11.95 4.90 15.62
C ILE A 270 -11.50 5.89 16.69
N VAL A 271 -10.52 6.73 16.39
CA VAL A 271 -10.21 7.91 17.17
C VAL A 271 -10.85 9.13 16.52
N CYS A 272 -11.30 10.11 17.31
CA CYS A 272 -11.95 11.32 16.81
C CYS A 272 -11.74 12.49 17.77
N LYS A 273 -11.87 13.71 17.28
CA LYS A 273 -11.76 14.92 18.13
C LYS A 273 -12.98 15.12 19.04
N LYS A 274 -14.16 14.64 18.62
CA LYS A 274 -15.38 14.80 19.42
C LYS A 274 -16.42 13.75 19.08
N ILE A 275 -17.02 13.18 20.13
CA ILE A 275 -18.16 12.27 20.05
C ILE A 275 -19.43 13.05 20.45
N ASN A 276 -20.40 13.16 19.53
CA ASN A 276 -21.70 13.76 19.76
C ASN A 276 -22.78 12.70 19.55
N GLU A 277 -23.64 12.54 20.53
CA GLU A 277 -24.77 11.60 20.49
C GLU A 277 -26.06 12.39 20.25
N THR A 278 -26.93 11.89 19.40
CA THR A 278 -28.29 12.42 19.25
C THR A 278 -29.25 11.52 20.00
N THR A 279 -30.12 12.14 20.80
CA THR A 279 -31.14 11.44 21.59
C THR A 279 -32.24 10.85 20.68
N VAL A 280 -32.51 11.54 19.59
CA VAL A 280 -33.48 11.10 18.57
C VAL A 280 -32.73 10.37 17.46
N GLY A 281 -33.14 9.10 17.19
CA GLY A 281 -32.58 8.30 16.11
C GLY A 281 -31.34 7.48 16.45
N LYS A 282 -30.87 7.50 17.72
CA LYS A 282 -29.69 6.74 18.16
C LYS A 282 -28.48 6.88 17.22
N VAL A 283 -28.12 8.11 16.86
CA VAL A 283 -27.00 8.39 15.96
C VAL A 283 -25.80 8.87 16.76
N ILE A 284 -24.64 8.30 16.49
CA ILE A 284 -23.33 8.77 16.97
C ILE A 284 -22.62 9.49 15.85
N ASN A 285 -22.28 10.77 16.10
CA ASN A 285 -21.54 11.62 15.18
C ASN A 285 -20.11 11.78 15.71
N LEU A 286 -19.14 11.47 14.87
CA LEU A 286 -17.71 11.57 15.16
C LEU A 286 -17.07 12.69 14.31
N LYS A 287 -16.44 13.67 14.97
CA LYS A 287 -15.73 14.75 14.27
C LYS A 287 -14.27 14.40 14.04
N ASN A 288 -13.74 14.65 12.85
CA ASN A 288 -12.37 14.37 12.44
C ASN A 288 -11.96 12.92 12.79
N ALA A 289 -12.79 11.97 12.38
CA ALA A 289 -12.64 10.57 12.73
C ALA A 289 -11.59 9.85 11.89
N GLN A 290 -10.82 8.99 12.54
CA GLN A 290 -9.79 8.14 11.92
C GLN A 290 -9.92 6.70 12.40
N ILE A 291 -9.92 5.75 11.49
CA ILE A 291 -9.90 4.32 11.79
C ILE A 291 -8.46 3.91 12.06
N ILE A 292 -8.14 3.60 13.31
CA ILE A 292 -6.79 3.17 13.72
C ILE A 292 -6.63 1.64 13.77
N ASN A 293 -7.74 0.91 13.76
CA ASN A 293 -7.75 -0.56 13.66
C ASN A 293 -9.00 -1.03 12.93
N GLY A 294 -8.88 -2.11 12.13
CA GLY A 294 -9.99 -2.71 11.39
C GLY A 294 -10.02 -2.38 9.89
N ALA A 295 -8.91 -1.91 9.31
CA ALA A 295 -8.81 -1.58 7.88
C ALA A 295 -9.19 -2.77 6.98
N GLN A 296 -8.71 -3.98 7.28
CA GLN A 296 -9.04 -5.19 6.48
C GLN A 296 -10.53 -5.50 6.50
N THR A 297 -11.17 -5.37 7.67
CA THR A 297 -12.62 -5.55 7.81
C THR A 297 -13.37 -4.51 6.99
N THR A 298 -12.93 -3.24 7.04
CA THR A 298 -13.52 -2.15 6.26
C THR A 298 -13.42 -2.41 4.75
N TYR A 299 -12.26 -2.87 4.29
CA TYR A 299 -12.06 -3.22 2.88
C TYR A 299 -12.92 -4.40 2.45
N ALA A 300 -12.98 -5.47 3.23
CA ALA A 300 -13.79 -6.64 2.90
C ALA A 300 -15.28 -6.29 2.80
N LEU A 301 -15.78 -5.47 3.72
CA LEU A 301 -17.16 -4.98 3.68
C LEU A 301 -17.43 -4.07 2.47
N TYR A 302 -16.46 -3.22 2.14
CA TYR A 302 -16.57 -2.36 0.96
C TYR A 302 -16.58 -3.15 -0.34
N GLU A 303 -15.73 -4.15 -0.49
CA GLU A 303 -15.68 -5.06 -1.65
C GLU A 303 -17.02 -5.77 -1.83
N ALA A 304 -17.54 -6.39 -0.74
CA ALA A 304 -18.85 -7.02 -0.78
C ALA A 304 -19.98 -6.04 -1.08
N TYR A 305 -19.86 -4.77 -0.67
CA TYR A 305 -20.82 -3.71 -0.96
C TYR A 305 -20.79 -3.31 -2.45
N GLN A 306 -19.60 -3.18 -3.04
CA GLN A 306 -19.42 -2.82 -4.46
C GLN A 306 -20.01 -3.89 -5.39
N ASP A 307 -19.84 -5.16 -5.09
CA ASP A 307 -20.40 -6.27 -5.89
C ASP A 307 -21.87 -6.53 -5.55
N GLY A 308 -22.50 -5.79 -4.65
CA GLY A 308 -23.88 -5.99 -4.25
C GLY A 308 -24.11 -7.29 -3.45
N THR A 309 -23.06 -7.90 -2.91
CA THR A 309 -23.14 -9.19 -2.19
C THR A 309 -23.15 -9.05 -0.67
N LEU A 310 -22.91 -7.83 -0.13
CA LEU A 310 -22.94 -7.57 1.30
C LEU A 310 -24.34 -7.79 1.89
N ARG A 311 -24.43 -8.67 2.89
CA ARG A 311 -25.71 -9.01 3.53
C ARG A 311 -26.16 -7.93 4.52
N ASP A 312 -27.48 -7.70 4.60
CA ASP A 312 -28.09 -6.68 5.45
C ASP A 312 -27.98 -6.97 6.94
N ASN A 313 -27.81 -8.23 7.31
CA ASN A 313 -27.67 -8.68 8.70
C ASN A 313 -26.23 -8.65 9.22
N VAL A 314 -25.26 -8.22 8.39
CA VAL A 314 -23.87 -8.02 8.85
C VAL A 314 -23.84 -6.85 9.83
N GLU A 315 -23.38 -7.11 11.05
CA GLU A 315 -23.18 -6.13 12.11
C GLU A 315 -21.71 -6.06 12.50
N VAL A 316 -21.25 -4.84 12.83
CA VAL A 316 -19.86 -4.55 13.18
C VAL A 316 -19.79 -3.82 14.50
N ILE A 317 -18.85 -4.22 15.36
CA ILE A 317 -18.54 -3.49 16.58
C ILE A 317 -17.69 -2.28 16.23
N ILE A 318 -18.11 -1.11 16.69
CA ILE A 318 -17.36 0.14 16.62
C ILE A 318 -16.94 0.54 18.03
N LYS A 319 -15.67 0.79 18.23
CA LYS A 319 -15.11 1.44 19.41
C LYS A 319 -14.64 2.83 19.03
N ALA A 320 -15.42 3.85 19.38
CA ALA A 320 -15.07 5.25 19.19
C ALA A 320 -14.40 5.81 20.45
N ILE A 321 -13.28 6.52 20.28
CA ILE A 321 -12.46 7.10 21.36
C ILE A 321 -12.23 8.57 21.02
N GLU A 322 -12.61 9.47 21.97
CA GLU A 322 -12.30 10.89 21.85
C GLU A 322 -10.83 11.10 22.23
N SER A 323 -10.06 11.69 21.32
CA SER A 323 -8.64 12.01 21.51
C SER A 323 -8.40 13.49 21.24
N ASN A 324 -7.65 14.13 22.12
CA ASN A 324 -7.26 15.56 21.97
C ASN A 324 -6.27 15.77 20.83
#